data_7b2ca7bbc4f16e1ed0c295fb0cbbcb2a
#
_entry.id   7b2ca7bbc4f16e1ed0c295fb0cbbcb2a
#
_cell.length_a   1.000
_cell.length_b   1.000
_cell.length_c   1.000
_cell.angle_alpha   90.00
_cell.angle_beta   90.00
_cell.angle_gamma   90.00
#
_symmetry.space_group_name_H-M   'P 1'
#
loop_
_entity.id
_entity.type
_entity.pdbx_description
1 polymer ?
#
loop_
_entity_poly.entity_id
_entity_poly.type
_entity_poly.pdbx_seq_one_letter_code
_entity_poly.pdbx_strand_id
1 'polypeptide(L)'
;MTTATATSATTTAATTTTPTSVTAPTLQTYLDRNVHLLPQTDQLRALHTAVRDRDAPREDFVFYAGRIIRLLTEAALNLLPFEPYDVTTPVGSTYRGLRFANKLCGVPIIRAGESMEAELRAVVPGIRIGKVLIQRDPTTKQPHLYYTKLPDDIADRHVLLLDPMLATGGTAIAAIEVLRGLGVPEEHIVFVNFITVAEGITAVCERYPGVRIVTSAIEEGLSEHAYMLPGIGDFGDRYFGTAG
;
A
#
# COMPACT_ATOMS: atom_id res chain seq x y z
N MET A 1 38.16 35.74 72.48
CA MET A 1 37.10 36.19 71.54
C MET A 1 37.39 35.59 70.17
N THR A 2 36.75 34.49 69.83
CA THR A 2 37.01 33.78 68.63
C THR A 2 35.67 33.67 67.86
N THR A 3 35.59 34.38 66.74
CA THR A 3 34.44 34.47 65.90
C THR A 3 34.44 33.24 64.90
N ALA A 4 33.43 32.42 64.94
CA ALA A 4 33.23 31.32 64.01
C ALA A 4 32.45 31.84 62.79
N THR A 5 32.98 31.57 61.58
CA THR A 5 32.35 31.86 60.29
C THR A 5 31.59 30.67 59.82
N ALA A 6 30.30 30.79 59.63
CA ALA A 6 29.43 29.73 59.08
C ALA A 6 29.46 29.74 57.55
N THR A 7 29.85 28.61 56.90
CA THR A 7 29.83 28.43 55.45
C THR A 7 28.51 27.80 55.07
N SER A 8 27.73 28.54 54.29
CA SER A 8 26.46 28.08 53.69
C SER A 8 26.74 27.19 52.47
N ALA A 9 26.32 25.94 52.52
CA ALA A 9 26.38 25.02 51.40
C ALA A 9 25.08 25.12 50.55
N THR A 10 25.19 25.58 49.33
CA THR A 10 24.08 25.64 48.37
C THR A 10 23.92 24.27 47.70
N THR A 11 22.83 23.56 47.99
CA THR A 11 22.48 22.28 47.35
C THR A 11 21.81 22.57 46.02
N THR A 12 22.46 22.25 44.90
CA THR A 12 21.89 22.30 43.54
C THR A 12 21.09 21.05 43.32
N ALA A 13 19.77 21.17 43.20
CA ALA A 13 18.88 20.07 42.83
C ALA A 13 19.07 19.74 41.36
N ALA A 14 19.52 18.52 41.07
CA ALA A 14 19.59 17.99 39.72
C ALA A 14 18.19 17.57 39.28
N THR A 15 17.64 18.26 38.27
CA THR A 15 16.37 17.90 37.63
C THR A 15 16.59 16.66 36.73
N THR A 16 16.16 15.50 37.18
CA THR A 16 16.19 14.27 36.45
C THR A 16 15.03 14.29 35.43
N THR A 17 15.34 14.60 34.19
CA THR A 17 14.37 14.41 33.07
C THR A 17 14.26 12.92 32.78
N THR A 18 13.11 12.34 33.13
CA THR A 18 12.76 10.97 32.76
C THR A 18 12.59 10.90 31.22
N PRO A 19 13.26 10.00 30.52
CA PRO A 19 13.06 9.86 29.10
C PRO A 19 11.61 9.35 28.86
N THR A 20 10.83 10.11 28.10
CA THR A 20 9.51 9.68 27.62
C THR A 20 9.73 8.46 26.72
N SER A 21 9.34 7.27 27.18
CA SER A 21 9.37 6.06 26.38
C SER A 21 8.37 6.23 25.24
N VAL A 22 8.88 6.48 24.03
CA VAL A 22 8.05 6.40 22.80
C VAL A 22 7.70 4.94 22.62
N THR A 23 6.47 4.57 22.94
CA THR A 23 5.94 3.24 22.69
C THR A 23 5.92 3.00 21.18
N ALA A 24 6.41 1.84 20.72
CA ALA A 24 6.34 1.48 19.31
C ALA A 24 4.88 1.55 18.82
N PRO A 25 4.63 2.02 17.58
CA PRO A 25 3.28 2.07 17.05
C PRO A 25 2.62 0.69 17.06
N THR A 26 1.34 0.64 17.38
CA THR A 26 0.55 -0.58 17.33
C THR A 26 -0.07 -0.77 15.94
N LEU A 27 -0.53 -1.99 15.61
CA LEU A 27 -1.28 -2.24 14.38
C LEU A 27 -2.44 -1.24 14.21
N GLN A 28 -3.17 -0.93 15.29
CA GLN A 28 -4.24 0.06 15.24
C GLN A 28 -3.76 1.44 14.79
N THR A 29 -2.58 1.87 15.23
CA THR A 29 -1.98 3.13 14.79
C THR A 29 -1.75 3.15 13.27
N TYR A 30 -1.31 2.04 12.69
CA TYR A 30 -1.12 1.94 11.23
C TYR A 30 -2.46 1.90 10.49
N LEU A 31 -3.45 1.17 11.01
CA LEU A 31 -4.81 1.15 10.45
C LEU A 31 -5.43 2.54 10.41
N ASP A 32 -5.20 3.35 11.43
CA ASP A 32 -5.76 4.70 11.52
C ASP A 32 -5.04 5.73 10.62
N ARG A 33 -3.79 5.50 10.27
CA ARG A 33 -2.94 6.49 9.58
C ARG A 33 -2.63 6.13 8.14
N ASN A 34 -2.30 4.88 7.87
CA ASN A 34 -1.67 4.45 6.62
C ASN A 34 -2.55 3.50 5.80
N VAL A 35 -3.51 2.81 6.44
CA VAL A 35 -4.31 1.77 5.80
C VAL A 35 -5.72 2.26 5.52
N HIS A 36 -6.12 2.18 4.27
CA HIS A 36 -7.45 2.49 3.80
C HIS A 36 -8.16 1.18 3.42
N LEU A 37 -8.83 0.58 4.39
CA LEU A 37 -9.68 -0.58 4.15
C LEU A 37 -10.96 -0.14 3.46
N LEU A 38 -11.32 -0.79 2.35
CA LEU A 38 -12.60 -0.54 1.70
C LEU A 38 -13.77 -0.74 2.66
N PRO A 39 -14.85 0.07 2.53
CA PRO A 39 -16.08 -0.17 3.29
C PRO A 39 -16.57 -1.61 3.09
N GLN A 40 -16.77 -2.35 4.19
CA GLN A 40 -17.14 -3.76 4.19
C GLN A 40 -18.64 -3.95 3.91
N THR A 41 -19.07 -3.49 2.74
CA THR A 41 -20.47 -3.59 2.28
C THR A 41 -20.84 -5.03 1.92
N ASP A 42 -22.13 -5.34 1.92
CA ASP A 42 -22.62 -6.66 1.49
C ASP A 42 -22.23 -6.96 0.04
N GLN A 43 -22.19 -5.95 -0.83
CA GLN A 43 -21.71 -6.09 -2.20
C GLN A 43 -20.24 -6.52 -2.26
N LEU A 44 -19.34 -5.87 -1.49
CA LEU A 44 -17.93 -6.25 -1.45
C LEU A 44 -17.76 -7.66 -0.88
N ARG A 45 -18.50 -8.00 0.17
CA ARG A 45 -18.49 -9.34 0.78
C ARG A 45 -18.96 -10.41 -0.20
N ALA A 46 -20.01 -10.13 -1.01
CA ALA A 46 -20.47 -11.04 -2.06
C ALA A 46 -19.40 -11.27 -3.15
N LEU A 47 -18.67 -10.21 -3.56
CA LEU A 47 -17.53 -10.34 -4.48
C LEU A 47 -16.41 -11.21 -3.88
N HIS A 48 -16.09 -10.98 -2.59
CA HIS A 48 -15.11 -11.81 -1.88
C HIS A 48 -15.56 -13.27 -1.78
N THR A 49 -16.84 -13.55 -1.59
CA THR A 49 -17.35 -14.91 -1.58
C THR A 49 -17.04 -15.62 -2.89
N ALA A 50 -17.29 -14.95 -4.02
CA ALA A 50 -17.02 -15.54 -5.34
C ALA A 50 -15.53 -15.82 -5.61
N VAL A 51 -14.62 -14.87 -5.23
CA VAL A 51 -13.18 -15.07 -5.46
C VAL A 51 -12.53 -16.03 -4.45
N ARG A 52 -13.14 -16.23 -3.27
CA ARG A 52 -12.61 -17.15 -2.25
C ARG A 52 -13.02 -18.60 -2.50
N ASP A 53 -14.07 -18.83 -3.29
CA ASP A 53 -14.52 -20.19 -3.61
C ASP A 53 -13.41 -20.92 -4.37
N ARG A 54 -13.00 -22.07 -3.81
CA ARG A 54 -11.95 -22.92 -4.41
C ARG A 54 -12.40 -23.56 -5.72
N ASP A 55 -13.70 -23.76 -5.87
CA ASP A 55 -14.30 -24.43 -7.03
C ASP A 55 -14.77 -23.43 -8.11
N ALA A 56 -14.55 -22.12 -7.87
CA ALA A 56 -14.88 -21.09 -8.85
C ALA A 56 -14.05 -21.27 -10.14
N PRO A 57 -14.69 -21.30 -11.33
CA PRO A 57 -13.99 -21.28 -12.58
C PRO A 57 -13.04 -20.09 -12.71
N ARG A 58 -11.95 -20.25 -13.46
CA ARG A 58 -10.98 -19.16 -13.65
C ARG A 58 -11.63 -17.88 -14.19
N GLU A 59 -12.51 -18.00 -15.15
CA GLU A 59 -13.23 -16.85 -15.73
C GLU A 59 -14.03 -16.06 -14.68
N ASP A 60 -14.70 -16.75 -13.77
CA ASP A 60 -15.42 -16.12 -12.66
C ASP A 60 -14.45 -15.44 -11.68
N PHE A 61 -13.36 -16.13 -11.31
CA PHE A 61 -12.31 -15.53 -10.47
C PHE A 61 -11.78 -14.24 -11.08
N VAL A 62 -11.39 -14.24 -12.35
CA VAL A 62 -10.88 -13.07 -13.09
C VAL A 62 -11.90 -11.95 -13.12
N PHE A 63 -13.17 -12.28 -13.43
CA PHE A 63 -14.25 -11.29 -13.52
C PHE A 63 -14.53 -10.63 -12.16
N TYR A 64 -14.70 -11.40 -11.10
CA TYR A 64 -15.02 -10.85 -9.76
C TYR A 64 -13.81 -10.18 -9.14
N ALA A 65 -12.59 -10.68 -9.35
CA ALA A 65 -11.36 -10.00 -8.95
C ALA A 65 -11.23 -8.64 -9.64
N GLY A 66 -11.48 -8.55 -10.95
CA GLY A 66 -11.47 -7.29 -11.69
C GLY A 66 -12.41 -6.24 -11.10
N ARG A 67 -13.60 -6.65 -10.65
CA ARG A 67 -14.54 -5.75 -9.98
C ARG A 67 -14.00 -5.19 -8.66
N ILE A 68 -13.37 -6.02 -7.84
CA ILE A 68 -12.75 -5.57 -6.58
C ILE A 68 -11.55 -4.65 -6.89
N ILE A 69 -10.73 -4.98 -7.89
CA ILE A 69 -9.58 -4.15 -8.30
C ILE A 69 -10.04 -2.76 -8.74
N ARG A 70 -11.16 -2.61 -9.44
CA ARG A 70 -11.73 -1.29 -9.77
C ARG A 70 -12.11 -0.52 -8.54
N LEU A 71 -12.78 -1.13 -7.55
CA LEU A 71 -13.12 -0.47 -6.30
C LEU A 71 -11.86 0.00 -5.55
N LEU A 72 -10.83 -0.82 -5.51
CA LEU A 72 -9.53 -0.49 -4.92
C LEU A 72 -8.86 0.67 -5.66
N THR A 73 -8.90 0.66 -6.98
CA THR A 73 -8.35 1.74 -7.81
C THR A 73 -9.04 3.07 -7.53
N GLU A 74 -10.38 3.10 -7.52
CA GLU A 74 -11.15 4.31 -7.20
C GLU A 74 -10.85 4.82 -5.79
N ALA A 75 -10.75 3.92 -4.81
CA ALA A 75 -10.39 4.29 -3.45
C ALA A 75 -8.96 4.88 -3.37
N ALA A 76 -8.00 4.28 -4.10
CA ALA A 76 -6.63 4.78 -4.16
C ALA A 76 -6.53 6.17 -4.81
N LEU A 77 -7.32 6.42 -5.85
CA LEU A 77 -7.37 7.73 -6.51
C LEU A 77 -7.87 8.83 -5.57
N ASN A 78 -8.78 8.54 -4.64
CA ASN A 78 -9.25 9.51 -3.65
C ASN A 78 -8.16 9.96 -2.65
N LEU A 79 -7.05 9.24 -2.56
CA LEU A 79 -5.91 9.62 -1.73
C LEU A 79 -4.93 10.57 -2.41
N LEU A 80 -5.10 10.80 -3.72
CA LEU A 80 -4.20 11.64 -4.50
C LEU A 80 -4.59 13.12 -4.37
N PRO A 81 -3.65 14.05 -4.59
CA PRO A 81 -3.96 15.47 -4.55
C PRO A 81 -4.78 15.90 -5.77
N PHE A 82 -5.77 16.74 -5.52
CA PHE A 82 -6.58 17.41 -6.54
C PHE A 82 -6.40 18.91 -6.49
N GLU A 83 -6.60 19.58 -7.61
CA GLU A 83 -6.64 21.02 -7.72
C GLU A 83 -7.98 21.49 -8.32
N PRO A 84 -8.46 22.70 -7.99
CA PRO A 84 -9.64 23.28 -8.61
C PRO A 84 -9.50 23.37 -10.13
N TYR A 85 -10.57 22.99 -10.85
CA TYR A 85 -10.64 23.05 -12.29
C TYR A 85 -12.06 23.33 -12.75
N ASP A 86 -12.31 24.57 -13.18
CA ASP A 86 -13.63 25.00 -13.62
C ASP A 86 -13.84 24.65 -15.09
N VAL A 87 -15.05 24.22 -15.43
CA VAL A 87 -15.45 23.91 -16.80
C VAL A 87 -16.76 24.61 -17.14
N THR A 88 -16.95 24.94 -18.42
CA THR A 88 -18.22 25.42 -18.92
C THR A 88 -19.09 24.24 -19.31
N THR A 89 -20.29 24.14 -18.72
CA THR A 89 -21.26 23.08 -19.00
C THR A 89 -21.96 23.31 -20.35
N PRO A 90 -22.63 22.31 -20.94
CA PRO A 90 -23.37 22.47 -22.20
C PRO A 90 -24.49 23.54 -22.18
N VAL A 91 -24.96 23.88 -21.00
CA VAL A 91 -25.98 24.97 -20.82
C VAL A 91 -25.36 26.35 -20.59
N GLY A 92 -24.02 26.48 -20.73
CA GLY A 92 -23.31 27.74 -20.60
C GLY A 92 -23.00 28.19 -19.14
N SER A 93 -23.26 27.36 -18.13
CA SER A 93 -22.94 27.65 -16.73
C SER A 93 -21.57 27.13 -16.34
N THR A 94 -20.93 27.74 -15.34
CA THR A 94 -19.66 27.27 -14.79
C THR A 94 -19.92 26.19 -13.76
N TYR A 95 -19.26 25.00 -13.93
CA TYR A 95 -19.15 23.99 -12.91
C TYR A 95 -17.76 24.06 -12.28
N ARG A 96 -17.71 24.29 -10.95
CA ARG A 96 -16.47 24.30 -10.16
C ARG A 96 -16.08 22.88 -9.85
N GLY A 97 -15.17 22.34 -10.66
CA GLY A 97 -14.72 20.95 -10.58
C GLY A 97 -13.33 20.80 -9.99
N LEU A 98 -12.83 19.57 -10.10
CA LEU A 98 -11.49 19.17 -9.66
C LEU A 98 -10.81 18.34 -10.76
N ARG A 99 -9.48 18.39 -10.80
CA ARG A 99 -8.65 17.47 -11.58
C ARG A 99 -7.45 17.01 -10.76
N PHE A 100 -6.79 15.93 -11.15
CA PHE A 100 -5.54 15.51 -10.51
C PHE A 100 -4.49 16.62 -10.63
N ALA A 101 -3.88 16.96 -9.47
CA ALA A 101 -2.84 18.00 -9.42
C ALA A 101 -1.52 17.52 -10.02
N ASN A 102 -1.24 16.21 -10.02
CA ASN A 102 0.04 15.63 -10.39
C ASN A 102 -0.11 14.51 -11.42
N LYS A 103 1.00 14.18 -12.07
CA LYS A 103 1.11 13.04 -12.99
C LYS A 103 1.06 11.72 -12.22
N LEU A 104 0.43 10.70 -12.81
CA LEU A 104 0.29 9.38 -12.24
C LEU A 104 1.14 8.34 -12.97
N CYS A 105 1.51 7.27 -12.26
CA CYS A 105 2.12 6.07 -12.83
C CYS A 105 1.62 4.83 -12.09
N GLY A 106 1.11 3.84 -12.80
CA GLY A 106 0.86 2.50 -12.25
C GLY A 106 2.13 1.67 -12.32
N VAL A 107 2.46 0.97 -11.26
CA VAL A 107 3.65 0.10 -11.20
C VAL A 107 3.25 -1.27 -10.67
N PRO A 108 2.81 -2.19 -11.54
CA PRO A 108 2.57 -3.57 -11.13
C PRO A 108 3.88 -4.28 -10.78
N ILE A 109 3.86 -5.02 -9.67
CA ILE A 109 4.93 -5.96 -9.33
C ILE A 109 4.65 -7.27 -10.06
N ILE A 110 5.49 -7.60 -11.02
CA ILE A 110 5.36 -8.81 -11.82
C ILE A 110 5.63 -10.03 -10.91
N ARG A 111 4.81 -11.07 -10.96
CA ARG A 111 3.75 -11.42 -11.93
C ARG A 111 2.36 -10.99 -11.47
N ALA A 112 2.00 -11.24 -10.21
CA ALA A 112 0.62 -11.10 -9.71
C ALA A 112 0.04 -9.68 -9.88
N GLY A 113 0.84 -8.62 -9.69
CA GLY A 113 0.41 -7.23 -9.85
C GLY A 113 -0.05 -6.88 -11.27
N GLU A 114 0.38 -7.62 -12.30
CA GLU A 114 -0.07 -7.40 -13.68
C GLU A 114 -1.57 -7.66 -13.86
N SER A 115 -2.17 -8.52 -13.03
CA SER A 115 -3.61 -8.76 -13.01
C SER A 115 -4.42 -7.49 -12.75
N MET A 116 -3.81 -6.48 -12.10
CA MET A 116 -4.47 -5.24 -11.72
C MET A 116 -4.33 -4.15 -12.79
N GLU A 117 -3.44 -4.31 -13.76
CA GLU A 117 -3.12 -3.26 -14.74
C GLU A 117 -4.29 -2.95 -15.67
N ALA A 118 -4.99 -3.97 -16.17
CA ALA A 118 -6.10 -3.77 -17.10
C ALA A 118 -7.22 -2.92 -16.46
N GLU A 119 -7.54 -3.19 -15.20
CA GLU A 119 -8.56 -2.46 -14.47
C GLU A 119 -8.11 -1.03 -14.12
N LEU A 120 -6.83 -0.85 -13.77
CA LEU A 120 -6.28 0.50 -13.59
C LEU A 120 -6.37 1.33 -14.86
N ARG A 121 -6.04 0.77 -16.02
CA ARG A 121 -6.15 1.46 -17.32
C ARG A 121 -7.59 1.77 -17.70
N ALA A 122 -8.54 0.92 -17.32
CA ALA A 122 -9.96 1.17 -17.56
C ALA A 122 -10.51 2.33 -16.71
N VAL A 123 -9.98 2.52 -15.49
CA VAL A 123 -10.37 3.60 -14.58
C VAL A 123 -9.61 4.91 -14.89
N VAL A 124 -8.33 4.82 -15.27
CA VAL A 124 -7.48 5.99 -15.55
C VAL A 124 -6.95 5.91 -16.99
N PRO A 125 -7.72 6.39 -17.98
CA PRO A 125 -7.27 6.39 -19.37
C PRO A 125 -5.95 7.17 -19.55
N GLY A 126 -5.01 6.57 -20.28
CA GLY A 126 -3.72 7.22 -20.59
C GLY A 126 -2.70 7.21 -19.45
N ILE A 127 -2.97 6.55 -18.32
CA ILE A 127 -1.98 6.39 -17.25
C ILE A 127 -0.70 5.73 -17.79
N ARG A 128 0.45 6.22 -17.38
CA ARG A 128 1.73 5.55 -17.66
C ARG A 128 1.89 4.33 -16.77
N ILE A 129 2.47 3.28 -17.34
CA ILE A 129 2.76 2.05 -16.60
C ILE A 129 4.27 1.82 -16.58
N GLY A 130 4.81 1.65 -15.39
CA GLY A 130 6.11 1.06 -15.18
C GLY A 130 6.00 -0.43 -14.88
N LYS A 131 7.12 -1.14 -14.87
CA LYS A 131 7.17 -2.57 -14.53
C LYS A 131 8.33 -2.84 -13.59
N VAL A 132 8.07 -3.65 -12.56
CA VAL A 132 9.08 -4.13 -11.61
C VAL A 132 8.91 -5.63 -11.46
N LEU A 133 9.98 -6.40 -11.68
CA LEU A 133 10.00 -7.84 -11.45
C LEU A 133 10.87 -8.13 -10.23
N ILE A 134 10.22 -8.56 -9.16
CA ILE A 134 10.86 -9.01 -7.93
C ILE A 134 10.48 -10.46 -7.70
N GLN A 135 11.47 -11.31 -7.50
CA GLN A 135 11.26 -12.70 -7.13
C GLN A 135 12.10 -13.03 -5.90
N ARG A 136 11.65 -14.01 -5.13
CA ARG A 136 12.45 -14.54 -4.02
C ARG A 136 13.55 -15.43 -4.57
N ASP A 137 14.79 -15.14 -4.18
CA ASP A 137 15.91 -16.04 -4.46
C ASP A 137 15.59 -17.44 -3.92
N PRO A 138 15.71 -18.49 -4.73
CA PRO A 138 15.31 -19.84 -4.31
C PRO A 138 16.12 -20.37 -3.12
N THR A 139 17.36 -19.88 -2.93
CA THR A 139 18.27 -20.31 -1.86
C THR A 139 18.11 -19.47 -0.60
N THR A 140 18.20 -18.13 -0.74
CA THR A 140 18.20 -17.21 0.41
C THR A 140 16.80 -16.81 0.84
N LYS A 141 15.78 -17.05 -0.01
CA LYS A 141 14.38 -16.60 0.16
C LYS A 141 14.23 -15.08 0.25
N GLN A 142 15.30 -14.32 0.04
CA GLN A 142 15.26 -12.86 0.03
C GLN A 142 14.68 -12.33 -1.30
N PRO A 143 13.92 -11.22 -1.28
CA PRO A 143 13.46 -10.55 -2.50
C PRO A 143 14.68 -10.09 -3.32
N HIS A 144 14.66 -10.36 -4.62
CA HIS A 144 15.69 -9.91 -5.57
C HIS A 144 15.04 -9.22 -6.74
N LEU A 145 15.57 -8.04 -7.13
CA LEU A 145 15.12 -7.29 -8.29
C LEU A 145 15.76 -7.87 -9.56
N TYR A 146 14.94 -8.39 -10.47
CA TYR A 146 15.38 -8.93 -11.76
C TYR A 146 15.21 -7.94 -12.91
N TYR A 147 14.18 -7.10 -12.85
CA TYR A 147 13.89 -6.16 -13.94
C TYR A 147 13.15 -4.94 -13.41
N THR A 148 13.50 -3.77 -13.96
CA THR A 148 12.73 -2.55 -13.77
C THR A 148 12.71 -1.75 -15.05
N LYS A 149 11.54 -1.23 -15.43
CA LYS A 149 11.39 -0.23 -16.48
C LYS A 149 10.31 0.75 -16.03
N LEU A 150 10.76 1.96 -15.71
CA LEU A 150 9.93 3.05 -15.20
C LEU A 150 10.08 4.29 -16.09
N PRO A 151 9.10 5.22 -16.10
CA PRO A 151 9.28 6.52 -16.75
C PRO A 151 10.47 7.29 -16.19
N ASP A 152 11.18 8.02 -17.03
CA ASP A 152 12.35 8.82 -16.61
C ASP A 152 11.99 9.89 -15.57
N ASP A 153 10.73 10.39 -15.60
CA ASP A 153 10.17 11.36 -14.66
C ASP A 153 9.42 10.71 -13.48
N ILE A 154 9.76 9.47 -13.09
CA ILE A 154 9.05 8.72 -12.04
C ILE A 154 9.08 9.43 -10.69
N ALA A 155 10.17 10.14 -10.37
CA ALA A 155 10.33 10.89 -9.12
C ALA A 155 9.28 12.02 -8.96
N ASP A 156 8.78 12.57 -10.08
CA ASP A 156 7.79 13.65 -10.10
C ASP A 156 6.34 13.12 -10.15
N ARG A 157 6.15 11.79 -10.05
CA ARG A 157 4.84 11.16 -10.19
C ARG A 157 4.31 10.63 -8.86
N HIS A 158 2.99 10.64 -8.72
CA HIS A 158 2.34 9.75 -7.77
C HIS A 158 2.26 8.34 -8.34
N VAL A 159 2.66 7.36 -7.54
CA VAL A 159 2.79 5.96 -7.94
C VAL A 159 1.69 5.13 -7.30
N LEU A 160 0.90 4.43 -8.12
CA LEU A 160 0.03 3.35 -7.69
C LEU A 160 0.83 2.05 -7.84
N LEU A 161 1.42 1.57 -6.74
CA LEU A 161 2.15 0.31 -6.68
C LEU A 161 1.14 -0.82 -6.53
N LEU A 162 1.17 -1.81 -7.44
CA LEU A 162 0.12 -2.83 -7.55
C LEU A 162 0.67 -4.21 -7.21
N ASP A 163 0.11 -4.85 -6.18
CA ASP A 163 0.31 -6.27 -5.88
C ASP A 163 -0.90 -6.80 -5.09
N PRO A 164 -1.58 -7.85 -5.55
CA PRO A 164 -2.80 -8.32 -4.89
C PRO A 164 -2.57 -8.91 -3.50
N MET A 165 -1.37 -9.37 -3.16
CA MET A 165 -1.11 -10.16 -1.97
C MET A 165 -0.04 -9.53 -1.07
N LEU A 166 -0.43 -9.00 0.10
CA LEU A 166 0.53 -8.48 1.10
C LEU A 166 0.59 -9.43 2.30
N ALA A 167 1.43 -10.46 2.22
CA ALA A 167 1.65 -11.43 3.29
C ALA A 167 2.70 -10.95 4.32
N THR A 168 3.97 -11.20 4.07
CA THR A 168 5.07 -10.81 4.96
C THR A 168 5.65 -9.43 4.66
N GLY A 169 5.21 -8.77 3.59
CA GLY A 169 5.69 -7.45 3.17
C GLY A 169 6.98 -7.42 2.36
N GLY A 170 7.75 -8.52 2.31
CA GLY A 170 9.10 -8.49 1.71
C GLY A 170 9.14 -8.01 0.26
N THR A 171 8.23 -8.49 -0.60
CA THR A 171 8.15 -8.07 -2.01
C THR A 171 7.75 -6.61 -2.15
N ALA A 172 6.75 -6.16 -1.38
CA ALA A 172 6.31 -4.77 -1.37
C ALA A 172 7.43 -3.82 -0.91
N ILE A 173 8.14 -4.16 0.18
CA ILE A 173 9.28 -3.41 0.70
C ILE A 173 10.37 -3.28 -0.37
N ALA A 174 10.74 -4.36 -1.04
CA ALA A 174 11.76 -4.31 -2.10
C ALA A 174 11.32 -3.43 -3.29
N ALA A 175 10.03 -3.46 -3.67
CA ALA A 175 9.52 -2.59 -4.73
C ALA A 175 9.52 -1.11 -4.31
N ILE A 176 9.15 -0.81 -3.08
CA ILE A 176 9.22 0.54 -2.51
C ILE A 176 10.68 1.03 -2.46
N GLU A 177 11.64 0.17 -2.08
CA GLU A 177 13.07 0.50 -2.10
C GLU A 177 13.54 0.93 -3.50
N VAL A 178 13.12 0.21 -4.54
CA VAL A 178 13.43 0.57 -5.94
C VAL A 178 12.89 1.97 -6.27
N LEU A 179 11.63 2.26 -5.94
CA LEU A 179 11.01 3.56 -6.19
C LEU A 179 11.71 4.68 -5.39
N ARG A 180 12.01 4.43 -4.13
CA ARG A 180 12.73 5.37 -3.26
C ARG A 180 14.15 5.65 -3.78
N GLY A 181 14.84 4.62 -4.23
CA GLY A 181 16.17 4.74 -4.85
C GLY A 181 16.17 5.60 -6.14
N LEU A 182 15.02 5.71 -6.80
CA LEU A 182 14.81 6.57 -7.97
C LEU A 182 14.23 7.96 -7.62
N GLY A 183 14.16 8.30 -6.33
CA GLY A 183 13.75 9.62 -5.86
C GLY A 183 12.25 9.81 -5.63
N VAL A 184 11.42 8.78 -5.72
CA VAL A 184 9.99 8.90 -5.43
C VAL A 184 9.78 9.11 -3.93
N PRO A 185 9.13 10.19 -3.46
CA PRO A 185 8.79 10.38 -2.04
C PRO A 185 7.84 9.28 -1.54
N GLU A 186 7.93 8.89 -0.26
CA GLU A 186 7.05 7.87 0.32
C GLU A 186 5.57 8.26 0.22
N GLU A 187 5.26 9.52 0.52
CA GLU A 187 3.91 10.09 0.46
C GLU A 187 3.33 10.13 -0.95
N HIS A 188 4.15 9.93 -1.98
CA HIS A 188 3.71 9.78 -3.36
C HIS A 188 3.39 8.32 -3.72
N ILE A 189 3.64 7.36 -2.83
CA ILE A 189 3.38 5.94 -3.08
C ILE A 189 2.08 5.51 -2.40
N VAL A 190 1.15 5.02 -3.20
CA VAL A 190 -0.06 4.32 -2.73
C VAL A 190 0.07 2.87 -3.15
N PHE A 191 0.19 1.97 -2.18
CA PHE A 191 0.21 0.55 -2.42
C PHE A 191 -1.21 0.02 -2.51
N VAL A 192 -1.63 -0.39 -3.70
CA VAL A 192 -2.95 -0.92 -3.98
C VAL A 192 -2.90 -2.44 -3.89
N ASN A 193 -3.57 -2.96 -2.90
CA ASN A 193 -3.48 -4.35 -2.48
C ASN A 193 -4.87 -4.99 -2.40
N PHE A 194 -4.99 -6.26 -2.80
CA PHE A 194 -6.29 -6.95 -2.80
C PHE A 194 -6.64 -7.50 -1.42
N ILE A 195 -5.73 -8.29 -0.81
CA ILE A 195 -5.85 -8.77 0.57
C ILE A 195 -4.51 -8.69 1.29
N THR A 196 -4.57 -8.48 2.59
CA THR A 196 -3.39 -8.34 3.45
C THR A 196 -3.58 -9.03 4.80
N VAL A 197 -2.51 -9.11 5.57
CA VAL A 197 -2.47 -9.51 6.98
C VAL A 197 -1.79 -8.43 7.82
N ALA A 198 -1.98 -8.50 9.13
CA ALA A 198 -1.39 -7.56 10.09
C ALA A 198 0.14 -7.48 9.99
N GLU A 199 0.80 -8.62 9.79
CA GLU A 199 2.25 -8.73 9.64
C GLU A 199 2.78 -7.93 8.44
N GLY A 200 2.11 -8.05 7.29
CA GLY A 200 2.48 -7.31 6.07
C GLY A 200 2.28 -5.81 6.22
N ILE A 201 1.16 -5.39 6.82
CA ILE A 201 0.90 -3.98 7.13
C ILE A 201 2.01 -3.42 8.02
N THR A 202 2.28 -4.10 9.13
CA THR A 202 3.28 -3.68 10.12
C THR A 202 4.65 -3.54 9.45
N ALA A 203 5.09 -4.56 8.71
CA ALA A 203 6.40 -4.57 8.06
C ALA A 203 6.58 -3.39 7.08
N VAL A 204 5.55 -3.08 6.27
CA VAL A 204 5.61 -1.95 5.32
C VAL A 204 5.57 -0.61 6.06
N CYS A 205 4.65 -0.43 7.02
CA CYS A 205 4.45 0.84 7.70
C CYS A 205 5.59 1.20 8.67
N GLU A 206 6.25 0.22 9.29
CA GLU A 206 7.46 0.44 10.09
C GLU A 206 8.63 0.92 9.23
N ARG A 207 8.80 0.33 8.06
CA ARG A 207 9.89 0.65 7.15
C ARG A 207 9.66 1.94 6.38
N TYR A 208 8.41 2.22 5.98
CA TYR A 208 7.99 3.33 5.13
C TYR A 208 6.72 3.99 5.65
N PRO A 209 6.81 4.79 6.73
CA PRO A 209 5.66 5.38 7.40
C PRO A 209 4.89 6.42 6.56
N GLY A 210 5.47 6.89 5.45
CA GLY A 210 4.82 7.78 4.50
C GLY A 210 3.99 7.06 3.42
N VAL A 211 4.18 5.74 3.25
CA VAL A 211 3.43 4.95 2.26
C VAL A 211 2.00 4.70 2.74
N ARG A 212 1.04 4.83 1.84
CA ARG A 212 -0.37 4.51 2.10
C ARG A 212 -0.73 3.17 1.47
N ILE A 213 -1.53 2.37 2.16
CA ILE A 213 -1.98 1.06 1.71
C ILE A 213 -3.50 1.12 1.52
N VAL A 214 -3.99 0.72 0.34
CA VAL A 214 -5.41 0.53 0.07
C VAL A 214 -5.68 -0.95 -0.09
N THR A 215 -6.60 -1.52 0.68
CA THR A 215 -6.90 -2.95 0.66
C THR A 215 -8.39 -3.23 0.76
N SER A 216 -8.84 -4.37 0.22
CA SER A 216 -10.26 -4.76 0.28
C SER A 216 -10.60 -5.66 1.46
N ALA A 217 -9.61 -6.37 2.03
CA ALA A 217 -9.80 -7.17 3.24
C ALA A 217 -8.48 -7.34 3.99
N ILE A 218 -8.59 -7.47 5.31
CA ILE A 218 -7.50 -7.84 6.21
C ILE A 218 -7.82 -9.23 6.72
N GLU A 219 -6.92 -10.17 6.46
CA GLU A 219 -7.06 -11.58 6.81
C GLU A 219 -6.66 -11.84 8.28
N GLU A 220 -7.07 -12.99 8.79
CA GLU A 220 -6.85 -13.36 10.21
C GLU A 220 -5.36 -13.59 10.53
N GLY A 221 -4.57 -14.03 9.54
CA GLY A 221 -3.14 -14.28 9.71
C GLY A 221 -2.56 -15.17 8.62
N LEU A 222 -1.38 -15.73 8.88
CA LEU A 222 -0.66 -16.62 7.99
C LEU A 222 -0.62 -18.05 8.53
N SER A 223 -0.73 -19.03 7.64
CA SER A 223 -0.45 -20.43 7.94
C SER A 223 1.06 -20.66 8.15
N GLU A 224 1.45 -21.85 8.61
CA GLU A 224 2.85 -22.28 8.73
C GLU A 224 3.63 -22.19 7.40
N HIS A 225 2.93 -22.25 6.27
CA HIS A 225 3.51 -22.12 4.93
C HIS A 225 3.38 -20.69 4.34
N ALA A 226 3.09 -19.69 5.19
CA ALA A 226 2.90 -18.29 4.81
C ALA A 226 1.75 -18.02 3.83
N TYR A 227 0.73 -18.90 3.77
CA TYR A 227 -0.53 -18.60 3.11
C TYR A 227 -1.46 -17.81 4.02
N MET A 228 -2.15 -16.83 3.46
CA MET A 228 -3.16 -16.07 4.20
C MET A 228 -4.37 -16.93 4.55
N LEU A 229 -4.96 -16.69 5.72
CA LEU A 229 -6.13 -17.41 6.23
C LEU A 229 -7.26 -16.41 6.54
N PRO A 230 -8.49 -16.66 6.04
CA PRO A 230 -8.95 -17.76 5.19
C PRO A 230 -8.37 -17.73 3.77
N GLY A 231 -7.90 -16.58 3.27
CA GLY A 231 -7.17 -16.43 2.02
C GLY A 231 -8.00 -16.67 0.74
N ILE A 232 -7.30 -16.74 -0.38
CA ILE A 232 -7.83 -16.96 -1.74
C ILE A 232 -6.95 -17.90 -2.59
N GLY A 233 -6.00 -18.62 -1.98
CA GLY A 233 -4.97 -19.39 -2.68
C GLY A 233 -3.87 -18.51 -3.28
N ASP A 234 -3.14 -19.00 -4.29
CA ASP A 234 -2.20 -18.18 -5.05
C ASP A 234 -2.99 -17.36 -6.08
N PHE A 235 -2.99 -16.04 -5.89
CA PHE A 235 -3.74 -15.14 -6.75
C PHE A 235 -3.25 -15.20 -8.20
N GLY A 236 -1.92 -15.17 -8.38
CA GLY A 236 -1.32 -15.18 -9.71
C GLY A 236 -1.66 -16.45 -10.47
N ASP A 237 -1.54 -17.60 -9.83
CA ASP A 237 -1.84 -18.89 -10.45
C ASP A 237 -3.32 -19.03 -10.80
N ARG A 238 -4.21 -18.61 -9.91
CA ARG A 238 -5.66 -18.60 -10.21
C ARG A 238 -6.01 -17.64 -11.33
N TYR A 239 -5.42 -16.44 -11.35
CA TYR A 239 -5.72 -15.41 -12.35
C TYR A 239 -5.21 -15.80 -13.74
N PHE A 240 -3.94 -16.21 -13.83
CA PHE A 240 -3.28 -16.53 -15.10
C PHE A 240 -3.51 -17.99 -15.57
N GLY A 241 -4.07 -18.84 -14.72
CA GLY A 241 -4.35 -20.24 -15.05
C GLY A 241 -3.07 -21.09 -15.10
N THR A 242 -2.14 -20.84 -14.20
CA THR A 242 -0.84 -21.55 -14.09
C THR A 242 -0.78 -22.49 -12.90
N ALA A 243 -1.88 -22.65 -12.14
CA ALA A 243 -2.02 -23.72 -11.16
C ALA A 243 -2.02 -25.07 -11.87
N GLY A 244 -1.05 -25.96 -11.49
CA GLY A 244 -0.96 -27.33 -12.01
C GLY A 244 -1.82 -28.28 -11.20
#